data_766d523cc8a787594e8c5202942fba98
#
_entry.id   766d523cc8a787594e8c5202942fba98
#
_cell.length_a   1.000
_cell.length_b   1.000
_cell.length_c   1.000
_cell.angle_alpha   90.00
_cell.angle_beta   90.00
_cell.angle_gamma   90.00
#
_symmetry.space_group_name_H-M   'P 1'
#
loop_
_entity.id
_entity.type
_entity.pdbx_description
1 polymer ?
#
loop_
_entity_poly.entity_id
_entity_poly.type
_entity_poly.pdbx_seq_one_letter_code
_entity_poly.pdbx_strand_id
1 'polypeptide(L)'
;VISPNTRLPSAIALCFAGILLATSIHAQIPDAHQGETTFTQPPFDDADCTSNGQYRAHRYDVIIVGAGLAGLSAAKELQHLGRSVLILEANNRIGGRAYVGFIGDNKVPIDYGGAWIHGVPTNPLTGLVDSMGFIRQRTELNLPYFINGRQAGNEEKKVFDHALEEYEDAVTLAARSVENQRALAEHACSEYKSHVPRKEICRDLQRRIPFSKISVLSDLCQGPVRSPGQFCRTTEKALRVTSDVAERYVPQSGEFKDIIPLLIANAGPLESAAELRKTSAVDGAHFEAGEDDLIDKGIGTFVEKLGEGLPVCRNSPVTEVNYSGDGVKVSAGDKVFEGANALVTVSVGVLKKKKIAFRPELPKRKLQAIDTLQMGNMQKVIVPLNRDIFPNEPKNAWALYEGDLPAEALTFAKKQHLPLVNGTRVVMGFVIKPLNQNIAIGFFGGDWARTLEQRCDNLEHGSGKSNPKCDDLSIAITRSALSNMSGEKEIDEAIQADGIQVTRWSLDATSFGAYSVAEPGSWHEREVLAEPVKGPNGIKRLFFAGEGTAREIYNGSYPGAYESGLKAARDIHATMLETEEKAREAGRLGSTEK
;
A
#
# COMPACT_ATOMS: atom_id res chain seq x y z
N VAL A 1 33.23 43.07 6.98
CA VAL A 1 31.79 43.06 6.79
C VAL A 1 31.49 42.01 5.72
N ILE A 2 31.41 40.74 6.10
CA ILE A 2 30.96 39.63 5.24
C ILE A 2 29.93 38.88 6.07
N SER A 3 28.71 38.82 5.53
CA SER A 3 27.55 38.12 6.09
C SER A 3 27.74 36.63 6.03
N PRO A 4 27.44 35.83 7.07
CA PRO A 4 27.50 34.39 7.05
C PRO A 4 26.09 33.81 6.82
N ASN A 5 25.76 33.48 5.58
CA ASN A 5 24.59 32.62 5.28
C ASN A 5 24.83 31.88 3.96
N THR A 6 25.59 30.81 4.03
CA THR A 6 25.53 29.73 3.06
C THR A 6 25.66 28.43 3.85
N ARG A 7 24.52 27.83 4.18
CA ARG A 7 24.47 26.43 4.64
C ARG A 7 24.85 25.54 3.47
N LEU A 8 25.91 24.79 3.62
CA LEU A 8 26.27 23.66 2.76
C LEU A 8 25.18 22.58 2.90
N PRO A 9 24.76 21.94 1.81
CA PRO A 9 23.87 20.78 1.90
C PRO A 9 24.65 19.64 2.56
N SER A 10 23.95 18.95 3.46
CA SER A 10 24.44 17.76 4.19
C SER A 10 25.09 16.75 3.25
N ALA A 11 26.13 16.10 3.74
CA ALA A 11 27.02 15.17 3.04
C ALA A 11 26.35 13.93 2.38
N ILE A 12 25.05 13.79 2.47
CA ILE A 12 24.25 12.67 1.92
C ILE A 12 24.00 12.82 0.41
N ALA A 13 24.05 14.03 -0.16
CA ALA A 13 23.87 14.24 -1.61
C ALA A 13 25.06 13.76 -2.47
N LEU A 14 26.18 13.41 -1.89
CA LEU A 14 27.40 13.03 -2.63
C LEU A 14 27.68 11.52 -2.70
N CYS A 15 26.94 10.67 -2.00
CA CYS A 15 27.05 9.21 -2.13
C CYS A 15 26.15 8.59 -3.20
N PHE A 16 25.19 9.33 -3.77
CA PHE A 16 24.27 8.82 -4.80
C PHE A 16 24.82 8.90 -6.24
N ALA A 17 25.98 9.49 -6.47
CA ALA A 17 26.57 9.63 -7.82
C ALA A 17 27.34 8.39 -8.33
N GLY A 18 27.42 7.31 -7.58
CA GLY A 18 28.30 6.15 -7.89
C GLY A 18 27.61 4.85 -8.32
N ILE A 19 26.29 4.71 -8.26
CA ILE A 19 25.59 3.43 -8.57
C ILE A 19 24.42 3.62 -9.56
N LEU A 20 24.22 4.79 -10.13
CA LEU A 20 23.21 5.04 -11.17
C LEU A 20 23.82 4.88 -12.58
N LEU A 21 24.29 3.67 -12.90
CA LEU A 21 24.38 3.15 -14.26
C LEU A 21 23.47 1.91 -14.40
N ALA A 22 22.30 1.96 -13.80
CA ALA A 22 21.15 1.19 -14.23
C ALA A 22 20.25 2.20 -14.94
N THR A 23 20.25 2.13 -16.25
CA THR A 23 19.47 2.86 -17.22
C THR A 23 18.14 3.36 -16.66
N SER A 24 18.08 4.66 -16.37
CA SER A 24 16.81 5.40 -16.25
C SER A 24 16.12 5.33 -17.61
N ILE A 25 15.32 4.32 -17.83
CA ILE A 25 14.29 4.39 -18.85
C ILE A 25 13.24 5.34 -18.28
N HIS A 26 13.47 6.64 -18.49
CA HIS A 26 12.37 7.58 -18.48
C HIS A 26 11.37 7.04 -19.51
N ALA A 27 10.24 6.57 -19.06
CA ALA A 27 9.09 6.39 -19.91
C ALA A 27 8.65 7.80 -20.36
N GLN A 28 9.34 8.34 -21.36
CA GLN A 28 8.76 9.37 -22.20
C GLN A 28 7.50 8.73 -22.79
N ILE A 29 6.35 9.33 -22.51
CA ILE A 29 5.14 9.10 -23.32
C ILE A 29 5.58 9.44 -24.74
N PRO A 30 5.61 8.49 -25.68
CA PRO A 30 6.00 8.81 -27.04
C PRO A 30 5.00 9.81 -27.59
N ASP A 31 5.50 10.93 -28.12
CA ASP A 31 4.73 11.76 -29.03
C ASP A 31 4.18 10.86 -30.14
N ALA A 32 2.91 11.08 -30.49
CA ALA A 32 2.17 10.33 -31.48
C ALA A 32 2.95 10.28 -32.79
N HIS A 33 3.65 9.18 -33.06
CA HIS A 33 4.15 8.88 -34.40
C HIS A 33 3.04 8.23 -35.21
N GLN A 34 2.64 8.94 -36.26
CA GLN A 34 1.77 8.49 -37.33
C GLN A 34 2.38 7.27 -38.03
N GLY A 35 1.69 6.15 -37.93
CA GLY A 35 2.06 4.89 -38.58
C GLY A 35 1.31 3.72 -37.97
N GLU A 36 -0.02 3.73 -38.02
CA GLU A 36 -0.89 2.89 -37.22
C GLU A 36 -1.49 1.74 -37.98
N THR A 37 -1.41 0.57 -37.35
CA THR A 37 -2.56 -0.32 -37.29
C THR A 37 -3.31 0.00 -35.98
N THR A 38 -4.35 0.82 -36.08
CA THR A 38 -5.24 1.08 -34.94
C THR A 38 -5.93 -0.22 -34.55
N PHE A 39 -5.49 -0.82 -33.44
CA PHE A 39 -6.27 -1.86 -32.80
C PHE A 39 -7.50 -1.18 -32.16
N THR A 40 -8.65 -1.35 -32.81
CA THR A 40 -9.94 -0.97 -32.25
C THR A 40 -10.46 -2.17 -31.47
N GLN A 41 -10.40 -2.12 -30.13
CA GLN A 41 -11.21 -3.01 -29.33
C GLN A 41 -12.67 -2.81 -29.77
N PRO A 42 -13.48 -3.87 -29.96
CA PRO A 42 -14.89 -3.71 -30.23
C PRO A 42 -15.53 -2.82 -29.18
N PRO A 43 -16.49 -1.95 -29.54
CA PRO A 43 -17.12 -1.05 -28.59
C PRO A 43 -17.70 -1.87 -27.43
N PHE A 44 -17.28 -1.50 -26.21
CA PHE A 44 -17.80 -2.08 -24.98
C PHE A 44 -19.26 -1.60 -24.80
N ASP A 45 -20.18 -2.54 -24.73
CA ASP A 45 -21.57 -2.28 -24.38
C ASP A 45 -21.79 -2.71 -22.91
N ASP A 46 -22.38 -1.85 -22.08
CA ASP A 46 -22.83 -2.23 -20.73
C ASP A 46 -23.78 -3.46 -20.76
N ALA A 47 -24.41 -3.74 -21.92
CA ALA A 47 -25.13 -4.97 -22.17
C ALA A 47 -24.26 -6.23 -22.01
N ASP A 48 -22.95 -6.17 -22.27
CA ASP A 48 -22.03 -7.28 -22.04
C ASP A 48 -21.92 -7.66 -20.57
N CYS A 49 -22.24 -6.72 -19.66
CA CYS A 49 -22.28 -6.95 -18.23
C CYS A 49 -23.68 -7.37 -17.70
N THR A 50 -24.76 -7.05 -18.44
CA THR A 50 -26.15 -7.13 -17.93
C THR A 50 -27.03 -8.17 -18.61
N SER A 51 -26.65 -8.73 -19.77
CA SER A 51 -27.55 -9.54 -20.60
C SER A 51 -27.94 -10.89 -19.97
N ASN A 52 -29.23 -11.13 -19.94
CA ASN A 52 -29.84 -12.41 -19.61
C ASN A 52 -29.47 -13.49 -20.65
N GLY A 53 -28.37 -14.20 -20.44
CA GLY A 53 -28.18 -15.53 -21.02
C GLY A 53 -27.76 -15.64 -22.50
N GLN A 54 -27.50 -14.55 -23.22
CA GLN A 54 -26.89 -14.59 -24.55
C GLN A 54 -25.58 -13.80 -24.61
N TYR A 55 -24.59 -14.28 -23.83
CA TYR A 55 -23.23 -13.83 -24.06
C TYR A 55 -22.78 -14.29 -25.44
N ARG A 56 -22.44 -13.38 -26.34
CA ARG A 56 -21.46 -13.73 -27.37
C ARG A 56 -20.21 -14.16 -26.59
N ALA A 57 -19.81 -15.41 -26.75
CA ALA A 57 -18.62 -15.96 -26.13
C ALA A 57 -17.37 -15.22 -26.68
N HIS A 58 -17.21 -13.94 -26.25
CA HIS A 58 -16.04 -13.16 -26.58
C HIS A 58 -14.95 -13.54 -25.61
N ARG A 59 -13.92 -14.19 -26.10
CA ARG A 59 -12.75 -14.54 -25.30
C ARG A 59 -11.80 -13.35 -25.31
N TYR A 60 -11.63 -12.73 -24.16
CA TYR A 60 -10.68 -11.65 -23.98
C TYR A 60 -9.23 -12.17 -23.88
N ASP A 61 -8.26 -11.32 -24.22
CA ASP A 61 -6.86 -11.65 -23.92
C ASP A 61 -6.63 -11.68 -22.39
N VAL A 62 -7.22 -10.73 -21.67
CA VAL A 62 -7.05 -10.64 -20.21
C VAL A 62 -8.37 -10.27 -19.53
N ILE A 63 -8.74 -11.07 -18.51
CA ILE A 63 -9.78 -10.69 -17.54
C ILE A 63 -9.08 -10.11 -16.31
N ILE A 64 -9.41 -8.88 -15.95
CA ILE A 64 -8.86 -8.17 -14.79
C ILE A 64 -9.88 -8.18 -13.66
N VAL A 65 -9.48 -8.64 -12.47
CA VAL A 65 -10.32 -8.71 -11.28
C VAL A 65 -9.99 -7.54 -10.35
N GLY A 66 -10.89 -6.56 -10.33
CA GLY A 66 -10.79 -5.31 -9.56
C GLY A 66 -10.46 -4.09 -10.43
N ALA A 67 -11.25 -3.03 -10.27
CA ALA A 67 -11.09 -1.73 -10.92
C ALA A 67 -10.45 -0.69 -9.99
N GLY A 68 -9.50 -1.11 -9.15
CA GLY A 68 -8.60 -0.21 -8.43
C GLY A 68 -7.48 0.31 -9.34
N LEU A 69 -6.63 1.20 -8.83
CA LEU A 69 -5.57 1.83 -9.62
C LEU A 69 -4.68 0.82 -10.36
N ALA A 70 -4.35 -0.32 -9.73
CA ALA A 70 -3.56 -1.38 -10.38
C ALA A 70 -4.29 -2.02 -11.58
N GLY A 71 -5.58 -2.33 -11.43
CA GLY A 71 -6.37 -2.91 -12.52
C GLY A 71 -6.58 -1.93 -13.67
N LEU A 72 -6.86 -0.66 -13.36
CA LEU A 72 -7.06 0.39 -14.36
C LEU A 72 -5.77 0.71 -15.13
N SER A 73 -4.63 0.82 -14.44
CA SER A 73 -3.33 1.05 -15.08
C SER A 73 -2.92 -0.14 -15.97
N ALA A 74 -3.13 -1.37 -15.49
CA ALA A 74 -2.88 -2.57 -16.27
C ALA A 74 -3.76 -2.65 -17.52
N ALA A 75 -5.04 -2.30 -17.40
CA ALA A 75 -5.96 -2.30 -18.53
C ALA A 75 -5.53 -1.32 -19.63
N LYS A 76 -5.15 -0.09 -19.25
CA LYS A 76 -4.64 0.91 -20.21
C LYS A 76 -3.37 0.44 -20.90
N GLU A 77 -2.42 -0.10 -20.14
CA GLU A 77 -1.17 -0.61 -20.71
C GLU A 77 -1.42 -1.79 -21.67
N LEU A 78 -2.29 -2.74 -21.29
CA LEU A 78 -2.64 -3.87 -22.15
C LEU A 78 -3.34 -3.40 -23.43
N GLN A 79 -4.27 -2.45 -23.37
CA GLN A 79 -4.91 -1.88 -24.55
C GLN A 79 -3.89 -1.16 -25.46
N HIS A 80 -2.96 -0.41 -24.86
CA HIS A 80 -1.85 0.22 -25.60
C HIS A 80 -0.97 -0.83 -26.30
N LEU A 81 -0.77 -1.99 -25.68
CA LEU A 81 -0.06 -3.14 -26.25
C LEU A 81 -0.93 -3.98 -27.21
N GLY A 82 -2.13 -3.51 -27.60
CA GLY A 82 -3.02 -4.17 -28.54
C GLY A 82 -3.73 -5.41 -27.98
N ARG A 83 -3.93 -5.51 -26.66
CA ARG A 83 -4.62 -6.64 -26.03
C ARG A 83 -6.04 -6.26 -25.63
N SER A 84 -6.98 -7.16 -25.88
CA SER A 84 -8.36 -7.03 -25.45
C SER A 84 -8.50 -7.35 -23.95
N VAL A 85 -9.17 -6.46 -23.22
CA VAL A 85 -9.33 -6.59 -21.77
C VAL A 85 -10.78 -6.45 -21.34
N LEU A 86 -11.13 -7.05 -20.22
CA LEU A 86 -12.36 -6.82 -19.49
C LEU A 86 -12.05 -6.70 -18.01
N ILE A 87 -12.58 -5.69 -17.33
CA ILE A 87 -12.41 -5.48 -15.90
C ILE A 87 -13.72 -5.86 -15.18
N LEU A 88 -13.61 -6.69 -14.14
CA LEU A 88 -14.73 -7.08 -13.28
C LEU A 88 -14.55 -6.39 -11.91
N GLU A 89 -15.49 -5.51 -11.56
CA GLU A 89 -15.47 -4.73 -10.32
C GLU A 89 -16.65 -5.11 -9.43
N ALA A 90 -16.37 -5.36 -8.16
CA ALA A 90 -17.39 -5.77 -7.20
C ALA A 90 -18.35 -4.65 -6.81
N ASN A 91 -17.86 -3.41 -6.76
CA ASN A 91 -18.64 -2.23 -6.41
C ASN A 91 -19.38 -1.63 -7.62
N ASN A 92 -20.30 -0.71 -7.33
CA ASN A 92 -20.93 0.15 -8.34
C ASN A 92 -20.04 1.31 -8.82
N ARG A 93 -18.82 1.44 -8.31
CA ARG A 93 -17.82 2.46 -8.61
C ARG A 93 -16.47 1.84 -8.88
N ILE A 94 -15.62 2.53 -9.63
CA ILE A 94 -14.20 2.21 -9.80
C ILE A 94 -13.34 2.93 -8.76
N GLY A 95 -12.02 2.71 -8.75
CA GLY A 95 -11.05 3.36 -7.87
C GLY A 95 -10.65 2.53 -6.66
N GLY A 96 -11.47 1.58 -6.22
CA GLY A 96 -11.17 0.77 -5.03
C GLY A 96 -11.01 1.63 -3.78
N ARG A 97 -9.80 1.61 -3.17
CA ARG A 97 -9.45 2.44 -1.99
C ARG A 97 -9.09 3.90 -2.33
N ALA A 98 -8.96 4.26 -3.59
CA ALA A 98 -9.01 5.64 -4.04
C ALA A 98 -10.49 6.03 -4.15
N TYR A 99 -11.02 6.63 -3.10
CA TYR A 99 -12.43 6.96 -3.00
C TYR A 99 -12.64 8.34 -2.43
N VAL A 100 -13.30 9.20 -3.22
CA VAL A 100 -13.68 10.55 -2.84
C VAL A 100 -15.15 10.60 -2.46
N GLY A 101 -15.46 11.24 -1.34
CA GLY A 101 -16.81 11.63 -0.96
C GLY A 101 -16.98 13.14 -1.05
N PHE A 102 -18.19 13.62 -0.82
CA PHE A 102 -18.52 15.04 -0.87
C PHE A 102 -19.16 15.49 0.44
N ILE A 103 -18.69 16.61 0.97
CA ILE A 103 -19.12 17.14 2.27
C ILE A 103 -19.79 18.51 2.09
N GLY A 104 -20.82 18.73 2.92
CA GLY A 104 -21.57 19.97 2.99
C GLY A 104 -22.36 20.28 1.71
N ASP A 105 -23.11 21.38 1.75
CA ASP A 105 -23.97 21.85 0.65
C ASP A 105 -23.16 22.21 -0.60
N ASN A 106 -21.92 22.67 -0.41
CA ASN A 106 -21.00 23.02 -1.48
C ASN A 106 -20.32 21.82 -2.14
N LYS A 107 -20.61 20.58 -1.69
CA LYS A 107 -20.05 19.33 -2.20
C LYS A 107 -18.53 19.36 -2.29
N VAL A 108 -17.86 19.74 -1.21
CA VAL A 108 -16.40 19.75 -1.12
C VAL A 108 -15.88 18.32 -1.25
N PRO A 109 -15.01 18.03 -2.23
CA PRO A 109 -14.44 16.70 -2.39
C PRO A 109 -13.45 16.39 -1.26
N ILE A 110 -13.58 15.23 -0.62
CA ILE A 110 -12.67 14.75 0.42
C ILE A 110 -12.38 13.27 0.19
N ASP A 111 -11.11 12.90 0.21
CA ASP A 111 -10.70 11.51 0.09
C ASP A 111 -11.02 10.71 1.36
N TYR A 112 -11.90 9.73 1.22
CA TYR A 112 -12.20 8.74 2.25
C TYR A 112 -11.10 7.67 2.31
N GLY A 113 -10.47 7.38 1.18
CA GLY A 113 -9.27 6.54 1.07
C GLY A 113 -7.97 7.31 1.34
N GLY A 114 -6.87 6.92 0.74
CA GLY A 114 -5.64 7.70 0.76
C GLY A 114 -5.83 9.06 0.10
N ALA A 115 -5.14 10.07 0.56
CA ALA A 115 -5.34 11.45 0.11
C ALA A 115 -4.08 12.08 -0.49
N TRP A 116 -2.91 11.49 -0.27
CA TRP A 116 -1.63 12.09 -0.65
C TRP A 116 -0.95 11.41 -1.82
N ILE A 117 -0.24 12.23 -2.59
CA ILE A 117 0.86 11.78 -3.43
C ILE A 117 2.13 12.02 -2.62
N HIS A 118 2.68 10.94 -2.06
CA HIS A 118 3.92 10.97 -1.30
C HIS A 118 5.13 11.02 -2.24
N GLY A 119 6.27 11.54 -1.77
CA GLY A 119 7.52 11.48 -2.50
C GLY A 119 7.59 12.37 -3.75
N VAL A 120 6.92 13.50 -3.75
CA VAL A 120 7.00 14.50 -4.84
C VAL A 120 8.40 15.14 -4.87
N PRO A 121 9.02 15.37 -6.03
CA PRO A 121 8.50 15.20 -7.40
C PRO A 121 8.76 13.83 -8.06
N THR A 122 9.41 12.90 -7.37
CA THR A 122 9.88 11.62 -7.94
C THR A 122 8.79 10.57 -8.10
N ASN A 123 7.64 10.76 -7.44
CA ASN A 123 6.50 9.86 -7.54
C ASN A 123 5.99 9.75 -8.99
N PRO A 124 5.84 8.51 -9.54
CA PRO A 124 5.43 8.29 -10.93
C PRO A 124 4.04 8.86 -11.28
N LEU A 125 3.18 9.09 -10.28
CA LEU A 125 1.86 9.68 -10.49
C LEU A 125 1.91 11.21 -10.65
N THR A 126 2.99 11.88 -10.23
CA THR A 126 3.10 13.35 -10.22
C THR A 126 2.84 13.94 -11.62
N GLY A 127 3.60 13.51 -12.62
CA GLY A 127 3.43 14.00 -13.99
C GLY A 127 2.09 13.59 -14.62
N LEU A 128 1.56 12.43 -14.24
CA LEU A 128 0.27 11.95 -14.75
C LEU A 128 -0.89 12.81 -14.21
N VAL A 129 -0.90 13.12 -12.91
CA VAL A 129 -1.87 14.01 -12.28
C VAL A 129 -1.86 15.39 -12.95
N ASP A 130 -0.67 15.98 -13.13
CA ASP A 130 -0.51 17.28 -13.78
C ASP A 130 -1.01 17.27 -15.24
N SER A 131 -0.67 16.23 -16.01
CA SER A 131 -1.09 16.08 -17.41
C SER A 131 -2.60 15.92 -17.58
N MET A 132 -3.28 15.36 -16.55
CA MET A 132 -4.73 15.21 -16.55
C MET A 132 -5.47 16.45 -16.03
N GLY A 133 -4.75 17.55 -15.70
CA GLY A 133 -5.31 18.84 -15.35
C GLY A 133 -5.79 18.94 -13.90
N PHE A 134 -5.23 18.16 -12.99
CA PHE A 134 -5.42 18.30 -11.55
C PHE A 134 -4.38 19.26 -10.96
N ILE A 135 -4.77 19.97 -9.90
CA ILE A 135 -3.90 20.92 -9.19
C ILE A 135 -3.44 20.26 -7.89
N ARG A 136 -2.12 20.11 -7.76
CA ARG A 136 -1.51 19.62 -6.52
C ARG A 136 -1.32 20.77 -5.52
N GLN A 137 -1.57 20.50 -4.26
CA GLN A 137 -1.40 21.43 -3.16
C GLN A 137 -0.52 20.81 -2.09
N ARG A 138 0.61 21.46 -1.81
CA ARG A 138 1.56 21.01 -0.80
C ARG A 138 0.90 20.85 0.56
N THR A 139 1.20 19.72 1.21
CA THR A 139 0.93 19.51 2.63
C THR A 139 2.05 20.16 3.44
N GLU A 140 1.68 20.99 4.38
CA GLU A 140 2.65 21.57 5.30
C GLU A 140 3.00 20.54 6.37
N LEU A 141 4.16 19.93 6.22
CA LEU A 141 4.70 18.94 7.18
C LEU A 141 5.47 19.62 8.34
N ASN A 142 5.43 20.93 8.40
CA ASN A 142 6.00 21.68 9.52
C ASN A 142 5.08 21.55 10.75
N LEU A 143 5.01 20.35 11.25
CA LEU A 143 4.04 19.77 12.17
C LEU A 143 3.77 20.64 13.40
N PRO A 144 2.55 21.17 13.59
CA PRO A 144 2.14 21.55 14.93
C PRO A 144 1.95 20.28 15.77
N TYR A 145 2.61 20.23 16.91
CA TYR A 145 2.37 19.20 17.93
C TYR A 145 1.51 19.79 19.02
N PHE A 146 0.52 19.00 19.42
CA PHE A 146 -0.30 19.33 20.56
C PHE A 146 -0.11 18.25 21.64
N ILE A 147 0.48 18.65 22.75
CA ILE A 147 0.68 17.80 23.91
C ILE A 147 -0.20 18.34 25.03
N ASN A 148 -1.14 17.53 25.52
CA ASN A 148 -2.10 17.95 26.57
C ASN A 148 -2.91 19.22 26.20
N GLY A 149 -3.33 19.38 24.96
CA GLY A 149 -4.07 20.55 24.51
C GLY A 149 -3.23 21.84 24.41
N ARG A 150 -1.92 21.73 24.55
CA ARG A 150 -0.95 22.82 24.34
C ARG A 150 -0.16 22.55 23.07
N GLN A 151 -0.04 23.56 22.23
CA GLN A 151 0.89 23.49 21.11
C GLN A 151 2.34 23.41 21.62
N ALA A 152 3.11 22.45 21.12
CA ALA A 152 4.51 22.29 21.49
C ALA A 152 5.35 23.49 21.02
N GLY A 153 6.33 23.85 21.84
CA GLY A 153 7.27 24.92 21.51
C GLY A 153 8.32 24.48 20.48
N ASN A 154 9.05 25.47 19.94
CA ASN A 154 10.08 25.21 18.92
C ASN A 154 11.17 24.23 19.37
N GLU A 155 11.51 24.21 20.65
CA GLU A 155 12.54 23.26 21.17
C GLU A 155 12.00 21.83 21.24
N GLU A 156 10.75 21.66 21.71
CA GLU A 156 10.10 20.34 21.71
C GLU A 156 9.97 19.78 20.28
N LYS A 157 9.65 20.64 19.33
CA LYS A 157 9.59 20.30 17.91
C LYS A 157 10.95 19.85 17.38
N LYS A 158 12.02 20.58 17.65
CA LYS A 158 13.38 20.18 17.23
C LYS A 158 13.79 18.82 17.79
N VAL A 159 13.42 18.54 19.05
CA VAL A 159 13.69 17.24 19.67
C VAL A 159 12.94 16.12 18.95
N PHE A 160 11.69 16.34 18.56
CA PHE A 160 10.93 15.34 17.79
C PHE A 160 11.51 15.14 16.40
N ASP A 161 11.76 16.23 15.66
CA ASP A 161 12.30 16.18 14.30
C ASP A 161 13.65 15.42 14.30
N HIS A 162 14.51 15.68 15.30
CA HIS A 162 15.77 14.96 15.47
C HIS A 162 15.57 13.46 15.79
N ALA A 163 14.62 13.13 16.66
CA ALA A 163 14.32 11.73 16.98
C ALA A 163 13.73 10.98 15.79
N LEU A 164 12.92 11.64 14.97
CA LEU A 164 12.37 11.07 13.74
C LEU A 164 13.48 10.80 12.72
N GLU A 165 14.40 11.75 12.51
CA GLU A 165 15.56 11.60 11.63
C GLU A 165 16.46 10.43 12.08
N GLU A 166 16.79 10.34 13.39
CA GLU A 166 17.55 9.21 13.92
C GLU A 166 16.85 7.86 13.71
N TYR A 167 15.54 7.83 13.87
CA TYR A 167 14.73 6.64 13.64
C TYR A 167 14.78 6.21 12.16
N GLU A 168 14.53 7.12 11.24
CA GLU A 168 14.50 6.86 9.79
C GLU A 168 15.86 6.38 9.27
N ASP A 169 16.95 7.02 9.73
CA ASP A 169 18.32 6.59 9.40
C ASP A 169 18.61 5.19 9.92
N ALA A 170 18.22 4.90 11.16
CA ALA A 170 18.43 3.60 11.77
C ALA A 170 17.63 2.49 11.08
N VAL A 171 16.38 2.75 10.71
CA VAL A 171 15.52 1.82 9.97
C VAL A 171 16.06 1.56 8.57
N THR A 172 16.50 2.60 7.87
CA THR A 172 17.12 2.49 6.53
C THR A 172 18.39 1.65 6.56
N LEU A 173 19.26 1.88 7.54
CA LEU A 173 20.48 1.08 7.71
C LEU A 173 20.17 -0.39 8.05
N ALA A 174 19.16 -0.61 8.88
CA ALA A 174 18.69 -1.94 9.24
C ALA A 174 18.15 -2.68 8.02
N ALA A 175 17.32 -2.04 7.21
CA ALA A 175 16.75 -2.60 5.98
C ALA A 175 17.86 -3.08 5.03
N ARG A 176 18.84 -2.23 4.73
CA ARG A 176 20.01 -2.61 3.90
C ARG A 176 20.76 -3.81 4.46
N SER A 177 20.90 -3.89 5.78
CA SER A 177 21.57 -5.04 6.43
C SER A 177 20.76 -6.33 6.27
N VAL A 178 19.43 -6.26 6.39
CA VAL A 178 18.52 -7.41 6.22
C VAL A 178 18.57 -7.92 4.78
N GLU A 179 18.46 -7.01 3.81
CA GLU A 179 18.50 -7.33 2.38
C GLU A 179 19.82 -7.98 1.97
N ASN A 180 20.95 -7.41 2.42
CA ASN A 180 22.27 -7.98 2.15
C ASN A 180 22.42 -9.40 2.71
N GLN A 181 21.90 -9.66 3.92
CA GLN A 181 21.96 -10.99 4.53
C GLN A 181 21.07 -11.99 3.79
N ARG A 182 19.90 -11.55 3.30
CA ARG A 182 19.04 -12.38 2.44
C ARG A 182 19.75 -12.73 1.14
N ALA A 183 20.30 -11.74 0.45
CA ALA A 183 21.03 -11.96 -0.80
C ALA A 183 22.20 -12.95 -0.61
N LEU A 184 22.92 -12.87 0.51
CA LEU A 184 23.97 -13.84 0.86
C LEU A 184 23.40 -15.25 1.09
N ALA A 185 22.24 -15.39 1.74
CA ALA A 185 21.61 -16.68 1.96
C ALA A 185 21.13 -17.32 0.65
N GLU A 186 20.52 -16.52 -0.22
CA GLU A 186 20.05 -16.96 -1.55
C GLU A 186 21.23 -17.38 -2.44
N HIS A 187 22.31 -16.58 -2.46
CA HIS A 187 23.54 -16.92 -3.17
C HIS A 187 24.14 -18.24 -2.69
N ALA A 188 24.32 -18.40 -1.38
CA ALA A 188 24.86 -19.64 -0.79
C ALA A 188 23.96 -20.87 -1.10
N CYS A 189 22.63 -20.67 -1.09
CA CYS A 189 21.69 -21.71 -1.46
C CYS A 189 21.79 -22.11 -2.94
N SER A 190 21.92 -21.13 -3.83
CA SER A 190 22.10 -21.33 -5.28
C SER A 190 23.40 -22.08 -5.57
N GLU A 191 24.50 -21.68 -4.97
CA GLU A 191 25.79 -22.32 -5.06
C GLU A 191 25.74 -23.80 -4.63
N TYR A 192 25.08 -24.07 -3.49
CA TYR A 192 24.90 -25.44 -3.00
C TYR A 192 24.07 -26.31 -3.93
N LYS A 193 23.00 -25.77 -4.51
CA LYS A 193 22.19 -26.45 -5.53
C LYS A 193 22.97 -26.72 -6.81
N SER A 194 23.94 -25.87 -7.14
CA SER A 194 24.86 -26.00 -8.28
C SER A 194 26.06 -26.89 -7.99
N HIS A 195 26.03 -27.66 -6.88
CA HIS A 195 27.06 -28.61 -6.45
C HIS A 195 28.41 -28.00 -6.07
N VAL A 196 28.45 -26.69 -5.76
CA VAL A 196 29.65 -26.08 -5.17
C VAL A 196 29.93 -26.71 -3.80
N PRO A 197 31.18 -27.08 -3.49
CA PRO A 197 31.49 -27.72 -2.21
C PRO A 197 31.12 -26.85 -1.02
N ARG A 198 30.39 -27.38 -0.06
CA ARG A 198 29.93 -26.68 1.15
C ARG A 198 31.04 -25.90 1.86
N LYS A 199 32.26 -26.45 1.89
CA LYS A 199 33.42 -25.82 2.50
C LYS A 199 33.80 -24.51 1.80
N GLU A 200 33.60 -24.40 0.49
CA GLU A 200 33.86 -23.19 -0.28
C GLU A 200 32.79 -22.13 -0.02
N ILE A 201 31.50 -22.53 -0.04
CA ILE A 201 30.38 -21.66 0.30
C ILE A 201 30.56 -21.07 1.70
N CYS A 202 30.90 -21.92 2.68
CA CYS A 202 31.13 -21.48 4.06
C CYS A 202 32.32 -20.52 4.18
N ARG A 203 33.38 -20.72 3.40
CA ARG A 203 34.52 -19.82 3.38
C ARG A 203 34.16 -18.46 2.78
N ASP A 204 33.32 -18.44 1.76
CA ASP A 204 32.80 -17.19 1.16
C ASP A 204 31.90 -16.44 2.14
N LEU A 205 30.93 -17.11 2.75
CA LEU A 205 30.07 -16.54 3.78
C LEU A 205 30.87 -15.94 4.95
N GLN A 206 31.90 -16.65 5.44
CA GLN A 206 32.76 -16.16 6.52
C GLN A 206 33.50 -14.86 6.20
N ARG A 207 33.80 -14.61 4.91
CA ARG A 207 34.43 -13.36 4.47
C ARG A 207 33.50 -12.17 4.39
N ARG A 208 32.22 -12.44 4.18
CA ARG A 208 31.19 -11.42 3.90
C ARG A 208 30.34 -11.06 5.11
N ILE A 209 30.42 -11.83 6.19
CA ILE A 209 29.59 -11.65 7.38
C ILE A 209 30.39 -11.05 8.53
N PRO A 210 29.80 -10.14 9.34
CA PRO A 210 30.43 -9.58 10.52
C PRO A 210 30.86 -10.65 11.54
N PHE A 211 31.98 -10.41 12.21
CA PHE A 211 32.60 -11.34 13.17
C PHE A 211 31.64 -11.84 14.28
N SER A 212 30.68 -11.01 14.68
CA SER A 212 29.67 -11.34 15.69
C SER A 212 28.69 -12.46 15.28
N LYS A 213 28.61 -12.82 14.00
CA LYS A 213 27.72 -13.89 13.48
C LYS A 213 28.44 -15.16 13.06
N ILE A 214 29.75 -15.25 13.24
CA ILE A 214 30.57 -16.41 12.85
C ILE A 214 30.16 -17.67 13.62
N SER A 215 29.76 -17.53 14.89
CA SER A 215 29.29 -18.68 15.70
C SER A 215 28.02 -19.35 15.12
N VAL A 216 27.12 -18.56 14.53
CA VAL A 216 25.87 -19.07 13.92
C VAL A 216 26.16 -19.83 12.62
N LEU A 217 27.24 -19.46 11.92
CA LEU A 217 27.70 -20.18 10.73
C LEU A 217 28.40 -21.51 11.07
N SER A 218 28.89 -21.70 12.28
CA SER A 218 29.52 -22.95 12.70
C SER A 218 28.59 -24.14 12.53
N ASP A 219 27.33 -24.00 12.95
CA ASP A 219 26.31 -25.04 12.81
C ASP A 219 25.96 -25.33 11.34
N LEU A 220 25.92 -24.26 10.51
CA LEU A 220 25.71 -24.39 9.07
C LEU A 220 26.89 -25.12 8.40
N CYS A 221 28.11 -24.82 8.81
CA CYS A 221 29.32 -25.29 8.15
C CYS A 221 29.81 -26.65 8.66
N GLN A 222 29.48 -27.02 9.89
CA GLN A 222 29.93 -28.27 10.54
C GLN A 222 28.79 -29.23 10.87
N GLY A 223 27.55 -28.74 11.01
CA GLY A 223 26.39 -29.56 11.35
C GLY A 223 25.92 -30.50 10.24
N PRO A 224 25.08 -31.50 10.53
CA PRO A 224 24.59 -32.46 9.55
C PRO A 224 23.60 -31.80 8.58
N VAL A 225 23.89 -31.78 7.29
CA VAL A 225 22.99 -31.34 6.22
C VAL A 225 22.66 -32.53 5.34
N ARG A 226 21.39 -32.92 5.29
CA ARG A 226 20.92 -34.11 4.59
C ARG A 226 20.32 -33.84 3.20
N SER A 227 20.07 -32.58 2.85
CA SER A 227 19.51 -32.20 1.53
C SER A 227 19.76 -30.73 1.20
N PRO A 228 19.76 -30.34 -0.09
CA PRO A 228 19.84 -28.95 -0.51
C PRO A 228 18.80 -28.04 0.14
N GLY A 229 17.57 -28.50 0.25
CA GLY A 229 16.50 -27.74 0.91
C GLY A 229 16.74 -27.54 2.41
N GLN A 230 17.39 -28.48 3.09
CA GLN A 230 17.78 -28.29 4.48
C GLN A 230 18.92 -27.27 4.60
N PHE A 231 19.91 -27.32 3.70
CA PHE A 231 21.00 -26.33 3.68
C PHE A 231 20.46 -24.92 3.50
N CYS A 232 19.60 -24.71 2.50
CA CYS A 232 18.96 -23.41 2.24
C CYS A 232 18.22 -22.88 3.46
N ARG A 233 17.33 -23.66 4.07
CA ARG A 233 16.59 -23.25 5.27
C ARG A 233 17.51 -22.96 6.47
N THR A 234 18.58 -23.74 6.62
CA THR A 234 19.53 -23.52 7.72
C THR A 234 20.34 -22.25 7.49
N THR A 235 20.73 -21.96 6.24
CA THR A 235 21.41 -20.71 5.85
C THR A 235 20.52 -19.50 6.08
N GLU A 236 19.29 -19.53 5.61
CA GLU A 236 18.29 -18.49 5.86
C GLU A 236 18.11 -18.24 7.37
N LYS A 237 17.95 -19.31 8.16
CA LYS A 237 17.80 -19.20 9.61
C LYS A 237 19.06 -18.64 10.28
N ALA A 238 20.25 -19.07 9.86
CA ALA A 238 21.52 -18.61 10.39
C ALA A 238 21.80 -17.14 10.08
N LEU A 239 21.38 -16.68 8.89
CA LEU A 239 21.54 -15.30 8.44
C LEU A 239 20.35 -14.40 8.77
N ARG A 240 19.25 -14.96 9.31
CA ARG A 240 18.12 -14.13 9.75
C ARG A 240 18.59 -13.05 10.71
N VAL A 241 18.29 -11.82 10.35
CA VAL A 241 18.38 -10.71 11.29
C VAL A 241 17.30 -10.91 12.33
N THR A 242 17.68 -11.07 13.58
CA THR A 242 16.76 -11.12 14.70
C THR A 242 16.08 -9.78 15.00
N SER A 243 16.27 -8.77 14.16
CA SER A 243 15.95 -7.37 14.42
C SER A 243 15.18 -6.66 13.30
N ASP A 244 14.42 -7.38 12.47
CA ASP A 244 13.50 -6.76 11.49
C ASP A 244 12.18 -6.29 12.18
N VAL A 245 12.28 -5.70 13.36
CA VAL A 245 11.17 -5.08 14.08
C VAL A 245 11.42 -3.59 14.11
N ALA A 246 10.62 -2.78 13.42
CA ALA A 246 10.81 -1.34 13.28
C ALA A 246 10.90 -0.61 14.64
N GLU A 247 10.09 -0.99 15.63
CA GLU A 247 10.10 -0.37 16.97
C GLU A 247 11.46 -0.46 17.69
N ARG A 248 12.32 -1.41 17.34
CA ARG A 248 13.66 -1.55 17.96
C ARG A 248 14.62 -0.43 17.60
N TYR A 249 14.30 0.33 16.57
CA TYR A 249 15.13 1.43 16.07
C TYR A 249 14.68 2.79 16.60
N VAL A 250 13.61 2.83 17.40
CA VAL A 250 13.18 4.04 18.09
C VAL A 250 14.29 4.48 19.06
N PRO A 251 14.76 5.74 19.00
CA PRO A 251 15.79 6.26 19.89
C PRO A 251 15.40 6.12 21.37
N GLN A 252 16.33 5.67 22.21
CA GLN A 252 16.09 5.44 23.63
C GLN A 252 16.87 6.42 24.53
N SER A 253 17.47 7.47 23.97
CA SER A 253 18.19 8.47 24.76
C SER A 253 17.27 9.24 25.70
N GLY A 254 17.81 9.70 26.83
CA GLY A 254 17.02 10.37 27.87
C GLY A 254 16.34 11.66 27.40
N GLU A 255 16.89 12.32 26.37
CA GLU A 255 16.33 13.55 25.78
C GLU A 255 15.04 13.30 24.99
N PHE A 256 14.84 12.09 24.43
CA PHE A 256 13.66 11.73 23.63
C PHE A 256 12.54 11.10 24.45
N LYS A 257 12.75 10.86 25.75
CA LYS A 257 11.83 10.07 26.59
C LYS A 257 10.37 10.51 26.50
N ASP A 258 10.11 11.80 26.50
CA ASP A 258 8.75 12.33 26.56
C ASP A 258 8.05 12.32 25.18
N ILE A 259 8.81 12.16 24.09
CA ILE A 259 8.29 12.14 22.73
C ILE A 259 8.26 10.75 22.09
N ILE A 260 8.87 9.73 22.72
CA ILE A 260 8.87 8.35 22.22
C ILE A 260 7.47 7.84 21.90
N PRO A 261 6.44 8.03 22.75
CA PRO A 261 5.09 7.58 22.41
C PRO A 261 4.53 8.24 21.16
N LEU A 262 4.81 9.53 20.96
CA LEU A 262 4.39 10.28 19.79
C LEU A 262 5.09 9.77 18.52
N LEU A 263 6.40 9.52 18.59
CA LEU A 263 7.19 8.94 17.50
C LEU A 263 6.72 7.53 17.11
N ILE A 264 6.47 6.66 18.12
CA ILE A 264 5.95 5.30 17.87
C ILE A 264 4.58 5.36 17.18
N ALA A 265 3.70 6.26 17.64
CA ALA A 265 2.37 6.40 17.06
C ALA A 265 2.41 6.98 15.65
N ASN A 266 3.31 7.93 15.38
CA ASN A 266 3.50 8.49 14.04
C ASN A 266 4.01 7.41 13.07
N ALA A 267 5.18 6.84 13.31
CA ALA A 267 5.82 5.89 12.40
C ALA A 267 5.07 4.54 12.27
N GLY A 268 4.31 4.14 13.29
CA GLY A 268 3.53 2.91 13.29
C GLY A 268 2.07 3.13 12.89
N PRO A 269 1.16 3.33 13.86
CA PRO A 269 -0.28 3.45 13.59
C PRO A 269 -0.66 4.48 12.53
N LEU A 270 -0.04 5.66 12.50
CA LEU A 270 -0.43 6.76 11.61
C LEU A 270 0.18 6.67 10.22
N GLU A 271 1.40 6.14 10.07
CA GLU A 271 2.03 5.96 8.75
C GLU A 271 1.85 4.54 8.21
N SER A 272 2.12 3.53 9.02
CA SER A 272 2.04 2.13 8.59
C SER A 272 0.65 1.50 8.80
N ALA A 273 -0.30 2.22 9.40
CA ALA A 273 -1.63 1.70 9.81
C ALA A 273 -1.56 0.43 10.68
N ALA A 274 -0.43 0.19 11.33
CA ALA A 274 -0.15 -0.96 12.18
C ALA A 274 0.74 -0.57 13.36
N GLU A 275 0.69 -1.34 14.44
CA GLU A 275 1.58 -1.12 15.57
C GLU A 275 3.04 -1.31 15.14
N LEU A 276 3.91 -0.37 15.50
CA LEU A 276 5.32 -0.35 15.07
C LEU A 276 6.07 -1.65 15.42
N ARG A 277 5.74 -2.27 16.57
CA ARG A 277 6.26 -3.58 16.98
C ARG A 277 5.87 -4.74 16.04
N LYS A 278 4.83 -4.55 15.23
CA LYS A 278 4.32 -5.53 14.25
C LYS A 278 4.75 -5.21 12.82
N THR A 279 5.52 -4.14 12.62
CA THR A 279 5.95 -3.67 11.30
C THR A 279 7.40 -4.09 11.06
N SER A 280 7.66 -4.61 9.85
CA SER A 280 9.02 -4.88 9.36
C SER A 280 9.79 -3.58 9.18
N ALA A 281 11.03 -3.52 9.66
CA ALA A 281 11.92 -2.38 9.42
C ALA A 281 12.20 -2.21 7.92
N VAL A 282 12.31 -3.30 7.16
CA VAL A 282 12.48 -3.24 5.69
C VAL A 282 11.26 -2.64 5.03
N ASP A 283 10.06 -3.08 5.43
CA ASP A 283 8.80 -2.55 4.88
C ASP A 283 8.66 -1.04 5.17
N GLY A 284 9.03 -0.61 6.39
CA GLY A 284 9.03 0.81 6.78
C GLY A 284 10.05 1.65 6.01
N ALA A 285 11.25 1.11 5.75
CA ALA A 285 12.29 1.80 4.98
C ALA A 285 11.95 1.96 3.49
N HIS A 286 11.03 1.17 2.97
CA HIS A 286 10.58 1.22 1.58
C HIS A 286 9.34 2.12 1.38
N PHE A 287 8.95 2.86 2.39
CA PHE A 287 8.00 3.95 2.23
C PHE A 287 8.75 5.18 1.70
N GLU A 288 8.29 5.75 0.59
CA GLU A 288 9.01 6.83 -0.07
C GLU A 288 9.02 8.09 0.78
N ALA A 289 10.21 8.57 1.09
CA ALA A 289 10.42 9.86 1.71
C ALA A 289 10.36 10.99 0.66
N GLY A 290 9.80 12.13 1.02
CA GLY A 290 9.72 13.30 0.15
C GLY A 290 8.63 14.25 0.60
N GLU A 291 8.26 15.12 -0.31
CA GLU A 291 7.18 16.06 -0.07
C GLU A 291 5.83 15.44 -0.43
N ASP A 292 4.77 15.82 0.26
CA ASP A 292 3.43 15.28 0.11
C ASP A 292 2.47 16.33 -0.47
N ASP A 293 1.74 15.95 -1.51
CA ASP A 293 0.75 16.81 -2.12
C ASP A 293 -0.67 16.21 -2.02
N LEU A 294 -1.64 17.05 -1.68
CA LEU A 294 -3.07 16.78 -1.89
C LEU A 294 -3.47 17.17 -3.32
N ILE A 295 -4.54 16.59 -3.84
CA ILE A 295 -5.10 16.92 -5.15
C ILE A 295 -6.41 17.71 -4.97
N ASP A 296 -6.59 18.80 -5.71
CA ASP A 296 -7.72 19.74 -5.60
C ASP A 296 -9.11 19.08 -5.65
N LYS A 297 -9.26 17.97 -6.37
CA LYS A 297 -10.50 17.21 -6.51
C LYS A 297 -10.46 15.83 -5.87
N GLY A 298 -9.38 15.53 -5.12
CA GLY A 298 -9.13 14.24 -4.49
C GLY A 298 -8.55 13.18 -5.44
N ILE A 299 -7.77 12.26 -4.87
CA ILE A 299 -7.16 11.14 -5.60
C ILE A 299 -8.23 10.21 -6.20
N GLY A 300 -9.37 10.04 -5.51
CA GLY A 300 -10.47 9.23 -6.05
C GLY A 300 -10.93 9.72 -7.41
N THR A 301 -11.13 11.03 -7.59
CA THR A 301 -11.53 11.63 -8.86
C THR A 301 -10.46 11.48 -9.96
N PHE A 302 -9.18 11.59 -9.60
CA PHE A 302 -8.08 11.31 -10.52
C PHE A 302 -8.11 9.86 -11.01
N VAL A 303 -8.31 8.89 -10.11
CA VAL A 303 -8.36 7.46 -10.48
C VAL A 303 -9.62 7.14 -11.30
N GLU A 304 -10.76 7.76 -11.00
CA GLU A 304 -11.96 7.64 -11.82
C GLU A 304 -11.71 8.15 -13.24
N LYS A 305 -11.10 9.33 -13.39
CA LYS A 305 -10.73 9.88 -14.69
C LYS A 305 -9.72 9.01 -15.44
N LEU A 306 -8.76 8.39 -14.73
CA LEU A 306 -7.86 7.41 -15.33
C LEU A 306 -8.62 6.21 -15.88
N GLY A 307 -9.71 5.79 -15.27
CA GLY A 307 -10.54 4.67 -15.69
C GLY A 307 -11.53 4.98 -16.81
N GLU A 308 -11.67 6.24 -17.24
CA GLU A 308 -12.60 6.61 -18.31
C GLU A 308 -12.31 5.86 -19.63
N GLY A 309 -13.38 5.35 -20.24
CA GLY A 309 -13.32 4.62 -21.51
C GLY A 309 -12.84 3.16 -21.40
N LEU A 310 -12.49 2.68 -20.20
CA LEU A 310 -12.13 1.27 -19.99
C LEU A 310 -13.38 0.38 -19.88
N PRO A 311 -13.34 -0.87 -20.37
CA PRO A 311 -14.44 -1.82 -20.29
C PRO A 311 -14.55 -2.39 -18.87
N VAL A 312 -15.43 -1.83 -18.05
CA VAL A 312 -15.61 -2.21 -16.65
C VAL A 312 -17.01 -2.71 -16.37
N CYS A 313 -17.15 -3.97 -16.04
CA CYS A 313 -18.37 -4.53 -15.45
C CYS A 313 -18.41 -4.25 -13.95
N ARG A 314 -19.20 -3.27 -13.54
CA ARG A 314 -19.48 -2.95 -12.13
C ARG A 314 -20.50 -3.92 -11.53
N ASN A 315 -20.62 -3.94 -10.19
CA ASN A 315 -21.51 -4.87 -9.48
C ASN A 315 -21.32 -6.33 -9.89
N SER A 316 -20.07 -6.69 -10.19
CA SER A 316 -19.65 -8.00 -10.69
C SER A 316 -18.62 -8.64 -9.75
N PRO A 317 -18.99 -8.97 -8.51
CA PRO A 317 -18.08 -9.58 -7.54
C PRO A 317 -17.62 -10.95 -8.03
N VAL A 318 -16.33 -11.09 -8.31
CA VAL A 318 -15.72 -12.34 -8.72
C VAL A 318 -15.70 -13.31 -7.55
N THR A 319 -16.19 -14.54 -7.77
CA THR A 319 -16.26 -15.61 -6.77
C THR A 319 -15.31 -16.77 -7.08
N GLU A 320 -14.95 -16.97 -8.36
CA GLU A 320 -14.03 -18.04 -8.76
C GLU A 320 -13.17 -17.61 -9.96
N VAL A 321 -11.88 -18.02 -9.95
CA VAL A 321 -10.98 -17.97 -11.09
C VAL A 321 -10.50 -19.39 -11.38
N ASN A 322 -10.96 -19.95 -12.49
CA ASN A 322 -10.56 -21.29 -12.95
C ASN A 322 -9.52 -21.16 -14.09
N TYR A 323 -8.31 -21.66 -13.84
CA TYR A 323 -7.19 -21.63 -14.79
C TYR A 323 -6.66 -23.05 -15.11
N SER A 324 -7.55 -24.05 -15.03
CA SER A 324 -7.23 -25.47 -15.30
C SER A 324 -7.17 -25.83 -16.78
N GLY A 325 -7.68 -24.97 -17.68
CA GLY A 325 -7.75 -25.20 -19.14
C GLY A 325 -6.70 -24.42 -19.94
N ASP A 326 -6.95 -24.28 -21.24
CA ASP A 326 -6.10 -23.53 -22.18
C ASP A 326 -6.27 -22.00 -22.06
N GLY A 327 -6.97 -21.55 -21.06
CA GLY A 327 -7.21 -20.17 -20.69
C GLY A 327 -7.75 -20.10 -19.28
N VAL A 328 -8.50 -19.05 -19.03
CA VAL A 328 -9.14 -18.80 -17.73
C VAL A 328 -10.64 -18.65 -17.88
N LYS A 329 -11.38 -19.09 -16.86
CA LYS A 329 -12.81 -18.81 -16.68
C LYS A 329 -12.98 -18.08 -15.35
N VAL A 330 -13.60 -16.91 -15.38
CA VAL A 330 -13.80 -16.07 -14.22
C VAL A 330 -15.30 -15.95 -13.96
N SER A 331 -15.74 -16.41 -12.79
CA SER A 331 -17.15 -16.38 -12.39
C SER A 331 -17.45 -15.16 -11.54
N ALA A 332 -18.51 -14.43 -11.90
CA ALA A 332 -19.07 -13.32 -11.12
C ALA A 332 -20.59 -13.43 -11.10
N GLY A 333 -21.14 -13.79 -9.93
CA GLY A 333 -22.55 -14.16 -9.81
C GLY A 333 -22.88 -15.41 -10.63
N ASP A 334 -23.88 -15.31 -11.48
CA ASP A 334 -24.33 -16.35 -12.42
C ASP A 334 -23.58 -16.33 -13.78
N LYS A 335 -22.64 -15.38 -13.94
CA LYS A 335 -21.91 -15.13 -15.18
C LYS A 335 -20.53 -15.75 -15.17
N VAL A 336 -20.08 -16.21 -16.35
CA VAL A 336 -18.73 -16.74 -16.56
C VAL A 336 -18.09 -16.01 -17.73
N PHE A 337 -16.95 -15.38 -17.50
CA PHE A 337 -16.15 -14.67 -18.49
C PHE A 337 -14.93 -15.50 -18.87
N GLU A 338 -14.60 -15.55 -20.15
CA GLU A 338 -13.46 -16.34 -20.64
C GLU A 338 -12.32 -15.44 -21.11
N GLY A 339 -11.09 -15.82 -20.80
CA GLY A 339 -9.89 -15.12 -21.21
C GLY A 339 -8.71 -16.06 -21.48
N ALA A 340 -7.67 -15.52 -22.10
CA ALA A 340 -6.40 -16.22 -22.21
C ALA A 340 -5.66 -16.20 -20.87
N ASN A 341 -5.73 -15.09 -20.14
CA ASN A 341 -5.09 -14.86 -18.84
C ASN A 341 -6.04 -14.13 -17.89
N ALA A 342 -5.79 -14.26 -16.57
CA ALA A 342 -6.42 -13.44 -15.54
C ALA A 342 -5.37 -12.63 -14.78
N LEU A 343 -5.70 -11.37 -14.45
CA LEU A 343 -4.95 -10.50 -13.57
C LEU A 343 -5.79 -10.20 -12.33
N VAL A 344 -5.33 -10.61 -11.16
CA VAL A 344 -6.00 -10.39 -9.88
C VAL A 344 -5.37 -9.18 -9.20
N THR A 345 -6.17 -8.13 -8.96
CA THR A 345 -5.71 -6.87 -8.36
C THR A 345 -6.45 -6.51 -7.07
N VAL A 346 -7.12 -7.48 -6.47
CA VAL A 346 -7.81 -7.30 -5.20
C VAL A 346 -6.83 -7.16 -4.04
N SER A 347 -7.28 -6.54 -2.94
CA SER A 347 -6.44 -6.38 -1.75
C SER A 347 -5.99 -7.71 -1.14
N VAL A 348 -4.91 -7.68 -0.38
CA VAL A 348 -4.47 -8.81 0.46
C VAL A 348 -5.61 -9.25 1.39
N GLY A 349 -6.41 -8.32 1.90
CA GLY A 349 -7.56 -8.60 2.76
C GLY A 349 -8.61 -9.49 2.10
N VAL A 350 -8.96 -9.22 0.85
CA VAL A 350 -9.90 -10.04 0.06
C VAL A 350 -9.35 -11.45 -0.17
N LEU A 351 -8.05 -11.57 -0.48
CA LEU A 351 -7.38 -12.87 -0.65
C LEU A 351 -7.38 -13.68 0.67
N LYS A 352 -7.03 -13.06 1.79
CA LYS A 352 -7.04 -13.68 3.13
C LYS A 352 -8.44 -14.15 3.55
N LYS A 353 -9.47 -13.39 3.20
CA LYS A 353 -10.87 -13.76 3.46
C LYS A 353 -11.40 -14.83 2.51
N LYS A 354 -10.57 -15.31 1.55
CA LYS A 354 -10.92 -16.37 0.57
C LYS A 354 -12.23 -16.07 -0.16
N LYS A 355 -12.46 -14.79 -0.48
CA LYS A 355 -13.68 -14.37 -1.22
C LYS A 355 -13.68 -14.86 -2.66
N ILE A 356 -12.51 -15.24 -3.20
CA ILE A 356 -12.34 -15.76 -4.56
C ILE A 356 -11.75 -17.18 -4.44
N ALA A 357 -12.44 -18.16 -5.01
CA ALA A 357 -11.93 -19.50 -5.15
C ALA A 357 -10.99 -19.59 -6.37
N PHE A 358 -9.88 -20.28 -6.23
CA PHE A 358 -8.94 -20.54 -7.33
C PHE A 358 -8.95 -22.03 -7.68
N ARG A 359 -9.06 -22.35 -8.99
CA ARG A 359 -9.05 -23.72 -9.49
C ARG A 359 -8.08 -23.86 -10.67
N PRO A 360 -7.00 -24.66 -10.52
CA PRO A 360 -6.57 -25.38 -9.30
C PRO A 360 -6.34 -24.47 -8.10
N GLU A 361 -6.16 -25.05 -6.92
CA GLU A 361 -5.77 -24.28 -5.73
C GLU A 361 -4.41 -23.58 -5.96
N LEU A 362 -4.24 -22.39 -5.39
CA LEU A 362 -2.98 -21.65 -5.50
C LEU A 362 -1.82 -22.47 -4.90
N PRO A 363 -0.60 -22.33 -5.43
CA PRO A 363 0.58 -22.97 -4.87
C PRO A 363 0.75 -22.67 -3.38
N LYS A 364 1.16 -23.64 -2.59
CA LYS A 364 1.34 -23.51 -1.13
C LYS A 364 2.16 -22.28 -0.73
N ARG A 365 3.22 -21.97 -1.50
CA ARG A 365 4.07 -20.80 -1.24
C ARG A 365 3.31 -19.49 -1.42
N LYS A 366 2.41 -19.41 -2.43
CA LYS A 366 1.54 -18.23 -2.65
C LYS A 366 0.49 -18.11 -1.53
N LEU A 367 -0.13 -19.19 -1.11
CA LEU A 367 -1.07 -19.19 0.02
C LEU A 367 -0.37 -18.72 1.31
N GLN A 368 0.86 -19.18 1.56
CA GLN A 368 1.66 -18.72 2.69
C GLN A 368 1.93 -17.22 2.62
N ALA A 369 2.27 -16.67 1.44
CA ALA A 369 2.49 -15.23 1.27
C ALA A 369 1.22 -14.42 1.58
N ILE A 370 0.07 -14.88 1.09
CA ILE A 370 -1.24 -14.28 1.39
C ILE A 370 -1.52 -14.31 2.90
N ASP A 371 -1.27 -15.42 3.56
CA ASP A 371 -1.56 -15.56 5.00
C ASP A 371 -0.60 -14.73 5.87
N THR A 372 0.63 -14.51 5.42
CA THR A 372 1.66 -13.80 6.19
C THR A 372 1.55 -12.29 6.08
N LEU A 373 1.28 -11.75 4.88
CA LEU A 373 1.05 -10.32 4.71
C LEU A 373 -0.20 -9.89 5.47
N GLN A 374 -0.17 -8.73 6.11
CA GLN A 374 -1.30 -8.19 6.88
C GLN A 374 -1.96 -7.02 6.18
N MET A 375 -3.16 -6.67 6.63
CA MET A 375 -3.81 -5.40 6.30
C MET A 375 -3.73 -4.48 7.51
N GLY A 376 -3.18 -3.31 7.31
CA GLY A 376 -3.23 -2.21 8.26
C GLY A 376 -4.65 -1.64 8.39
N ASN A 377 -4.89 -0.93 9.49
CA ASN A 377 -6.19 -0.31 9.76
C ASN A 377 -6.00 1.19 9.97
N MET A 378 -6.80 1.97 9.25
CA MET A 378 -6.81 3.42 9.34
C MET A 378 -8.26 3.89 9.27
N GLN A 379 -8.71 4.60 10.30
CA GLN A 379 -10.02 5.25 10.35
C GLN A 379 -9.85 6.75 10.25
N LYS A 380 -10.64 7.40 9.42
CA LYS A 380 -10.80 8.84 9.36
C LYS A 380 -12.11 9.26 10.00
N VAL A 381 -12.06 10.31 10.82
CA VAL A 381 -13.23 11.05 11.29
C VAL A 381 -13.16 12.44 10.66
N ILE A 382 -13.99 12.68 9.67
CA ILE A 382 -14.01 13.89 8.87
C ILE A 382 -15.07 14.83 9.44
N VAL A 383 -14.63 15.99 9.94
CA VAL A 383 -15.45 16.92 10.70
C VAL A 383 -15.55 18.25 9.95
N PRO A 384 -16.67 18.54 9.29
CA PRO A 384 -16.90 19.88 8.72
C PRO A 384 -17.20 20.87 9.83
N LEU A 385 -16.69 22.10 9.65
CA LEU A 385 -16.76 23.18 10.62
C LEU A 385 -17.58 24.36 10.09
N ASN A 386 -18.35 25.01 10.97
CA ASN A 386 -19.15 26.21 10.67
C ASN A 386 -18.25 27.45 10.53
N ARG A 387 -17.06 27.43 11.14
CA ARG A 387 -16.08 28.53 11.14
C ARG A 387 -14.66 27.97 11.22
N ASP A 388 -13.67 28.77 10.87
CA ASP A 388 -12.28 28.43 11.08
C ASP A 388 -11.94 28.51 12.58
N ILE A 389 -11.66 27.35 13.20
CA ILE A 389 -11.22 27.24 14.60
C ILE A 389 -9.69 27.13 14.70
N PHE A 390 -8.97 27.16 13.58
CA PHE A 390 -7.52 27.11 13.49
C PHE A 390 -6.95 28.28 12.66
N PRO A 391 -7.27 29.56 13.02
CA PRO A 391 -6.92 30.71 12.17
C PRO A 391 -5.42 30.91 12.01
N ASN A 392 -4.61 30.41 12.95
CA ASN A 392 -3.15 30.55 12.94
C ASN A 392 -2.44 29.36 12.26
N GLU A 393 -3.16 28.28 11.97
CA GLU A 393 -2.56 27.11 11.32
C GLU A 393 -2.62 27.25 9.80
N PRO A 394 -1.58 26.78 9.08
CA PRO A 394 -1.58 26.80 7.63
C PRO A 394 -2.67 25.85 7.08
N LYS A 395 -3.03 26.06 5.81
CA LYS A 395 -3.86 25.12 5.08
C LYS A 395 -3.10 23.81 4.83
N ASN A 396 -3.83 22.72 4.73
CA ASN A 396 -3.27 21.38 4.51
C ASN A 396 -2.24 20.95 5.59
N ALA A 397 -2.35 21.49 6.82
CA ALA A 397 -1.42 21.15 7.88
C ALA A 397 -1.65 19.72 8.38
N TRP A 398 -0.60 18.91 8.38
CA TRP A 398 -0.57 17.69 9.17
C TRP A 398 -0.20 18.03 10.62
N ALA A 399 -0.98 17.57 11.57
CA ALA A 399 -0.76 17.83 13.00
C ALA A 399 -0.78 16.53 13.80
N LEU A 400 0.05 16.43 14.83
CA LEU A 400 -0.01 15.36 15.81
C LEU A 400 -0.63 15.87 17.11
N TYR A 401 -1.50 15.07 17.70
CA TYR A 401 -2.17 15.34 18.97
C TYR A 401 -1.93 14.21 19.95
N GLU A 402 -1.48 14.56 21.14
CA GLU A 402 -1.47 13.70 22.32
C GLU A 402 -2.33 14.34 23.41
N GLY A 403 -3.35 13.66 23.89
CA GLY A 403 -4.19 14.22 24.94
C GLY A 403 -5.07 13.21 25.65
N ASP A 404 -5.60 13.64 26.79
CA ASP A 404 -6.46 12.83 27.63
C ASP A 404 -7.75 12.43 26.93
N LEU A 405 -8.14 11.19 27.11
CA LEU A 405 -9.39 10.64 26.59
C LEU A 405 -10.60 11.10 27.43
N PRO A 406 -11.76 11.33 26.81
CA PRO A 406 -13.04 11.39 27.53
C PRO A 406 -13.24 10.14 28.41
N ALA A 407 -13.90 10.29 29.55
CA ALA A 407 -14.03 9.22 30.56
C ALA A 407 -14.59 7.89 30.00
N GLU A 408 -15.58 7.97 29.11
CA GLU A 408 -16.17 6.79 28.47
C GLU A 408 -15.15 6.12 27.52
N ALA A 409 -14.46 6.90 26.70
CA ALA A 409 -13.44 6.41 25.78
C ALA A 409 -12.24 5.80 26.54
N LEU A 410 -11.84 6.40 27.66
CA LEU A 410 -10.80 5.85 28.52
C LEU A 410 -11.19 4.50 29.13
N THR A 411 -12.44 4.39 29.60
CA THR A 411 -12.98 3.13 30.12
C THR A 411 -12.98 2.05 29.03
N PHE A 412 -13.44 2.40 27.85
CA PHE A 412 -13.43 1.50 26.68
C PHE A 412 -11.98 1.08 26.31
N ALA A 413 -11.06 2.03 26.19
CA ALA A 413 -9.67 1.77 25.83
C ALA A 413 -9.00 0.80 26.82
N LYS A 414 -9.19 1.00 28.12
CA LYS A 414 -8.66 0.10 29.16
C LYS A 414 -9.26 -1.31 29.06
N LYS A 415 -10.56 -1.42 28.81
CA LYS A 415 -11.25 -2.71 28.64
C LYS A 415 -10.74 -3.46 27.39
N GLN A 416 -10.43 -2.74 26.33
CA GLN A 416 -9.95 -3.32 25.06
C GLN A 416 -8.41 -3.44 25.00
N HIS A 417 -7.70 -3.08 26.07
CA HIS A 417 -6.23 -3.07 26.14
C HIS A 417 -5.57 -2.27 24.99
N LEU A 418 -6.19 -1.15 24.61
CA LEU A 418 -5.65 -0.26 23.60
C LEU A 418 -4.39 0.47 24.10
N PRO A 419 -3.43 0.80 23.23
CA PRO A 419 -2.24 1.53 23.64
C PRO A 419 -2.61 2.93 24.15
N LEU A 420 -2.15 3.25 25.36
CA LEU A 420 -2.36 4.53 26.01
C LEU A 420 -1.02 5.14 26.44
N VAL A 421 -0.84 6.42 26.19
CA VAL A 421 0.27 7.20 26.73
C VAL A 421 -0.06 7.58 28.18
N ASN A 422 0.86 7.33 29.09
CA ASN A 422 0.71 7.58 30.54
C ASN A 422 -0.59 7.02 31.15
N GLY A 423 -1.20 6.02 30.51
CA GLY A 423 -2.40 5.32 30.99
C GLY A 423 -3.74 6.06 30.80
N THR A 424 -3.74 7.27 30.22
CA THR A 424 -4.95 8.10 30.03
C THR A 424 -5.06 8.75 28.67
N ARG A 425 -3.98 8.83 27.87
CA ARG A 425 -3.92 9.62 26.65
C ARG A 425 -3.88 8.79 25.39
N VAL A 426 -4.39 9.36 24.31
CA VAL A 426 -4.30 8.83 22.95
C VAL A 426 -3.42 9.74 22.08
N VAL A 427 -2.75 9.14 21.08
CA VAL A 427 -2.12 9.88 19.99
C VAL A 427 -2.98 9.75 18.75
N MET A 428 -3.23 10.88 18.08
CA MET A 428 -3.97 11.00 16.82
C MET A 428 -3.20 11.86 15.83
N GLY A 429 -3.40 11.59 14.54
CA GLY A 429 -3.05 12.51 13.46
C GLY A 429 -4.24 13.38 13.07
N PHE A 430 -3.97 14.57 12.56
CA PHE A 430 -4.99 15.45 12.00
C PHE A 430 -4.52 16.08 10.69
N VAL A 431 -5.45 16.23 9.73
CA VAL A 431 -5.30 17.20 8.64
C VAL A 431 -6.20 18.38 8.94
N ILE A 432 -5.60 19.55 9.04
CA ILE A 432 -6.27 20.82 9.35
C ILE A 432 -6.42 21.62 8.05
N LYS A 433 -7.62 22.10 7.80
CA LYS A 433 -7.98 22.91 6.62
C LYS A 433 -7.54 22.27 5.28
N PRO A 434 -7.88 20.98 5.02
CA PRO A 434 -7.56 20.35 3.75
C PRO A 434 -8.13 21.17 2.59
N LEU A 435 -7.31 21.41 1.57
CA LEU A 435 -7.69 22.21 0.40
C LEU A 435 -8.25 23.60 0.76
N ASN A 436 -7.79 24.19 1.87
CA ASN A 436 -8.25 25.48 2.43
C ASN A 436 -9.75 25.49 2.79
N GLN A 437 -10.32 24.36 3.18
CA GLN A 437 -11.70 24.26 3.62
C GLN A 437 -11.80 24.25 5.15
N ASN A 438 -12.93 24.71 5.69
CA ASN A 438 -13.22 24.61 7.13
C ASN A 438 -13.59 23.15 7.48
N ILE A 439 -12.60 22.28 7.43
CA ILE A 439 -12.70 20.86 7.72
C ILE A 439 -11.49 20.47 8.57
N ALA A 440 -11.70 19.57 9.54
CA ALA A 440 -10.64 18.85 10.22
C ALA A 440 -10.84 17.34 10.01
N ILE A 441 -9.76 16.62 9.77
CA ILE A 441 -9.79 15.17 9.59
C ILE A 441 -8.92 14.54 10.67
N GLY A 442 -9.54 13.83 11.62
CA GLY A 442 -8.85 13.05 12.63
C GLY A 442 -8.56 11.63 12.14
N PHE A 443 -7.40 11.10 12.50
CA PHE A 443 -6.93 9.78 12.11
C PHE A 443 -6.67 8.91 13.33
N PHE A 444 -7.26 7.72 13.33
CA PHE A 444 -6.86 6.61 14.18
C PHE A 444 -6.16 5.55 13.33
N GLY A 445 -5.07 4.99 13.83
CA GLY A 445 -4.34 3.92 13.14
C GLY A 445 -4.22 2.65 13.98
N GLY A 446 -3.80 1.55 13.37
CA GLY A 446 -3.45 0.30 14.03
C GLY A 446 -4.58 -0.32 14.85
N ASP A 447 -4.26 -0.71 16.09
CA ASP A 447 -5.21 -1.39 16.98
C ASP A 447 -6.37 -0.45 17.41
N TRP A 448 -6.16 0.88 17.47
CA TRP A 448 -7.22 1.85 17.71
C TRP A 448 -8.26 1.85 16.59
N ALA A 449 -7.82 2.05 15.36
CA ALA A 449 -8.73 2.08 14.20
C ALA A 449 -9.53 0.78 14.09
N ARG A 450 -8.85 -0.37 14.18
CA ARG A 450 -9.49 -1.69 14.12
C ARG A 450 -10.57 -1.84 15.18
N THR A 451 -10.26 -1.50 16.42
CA THR A 451 -11.17 -1.72 17.56
C THR A 451 -12.38 -0.78 17.50
N LEU A 452 -12.17 0.48 17.09
CA LEU A 452 -13.27 1.42 16.89
C LEU A 452 -14.20 0.98 15.73
N GLU A 453 -13.65 0.56 14.60
CA GLU A 453 -14.43 0.06 13.46
C GLU A 453 -15.24 -1.20 13.82
N GLN A 454 -14.66 -2.13 14.58
CA GLN A 454 -15.35 -3.38 15.00
C GLN A 454 -16.62 -3.14 15.81
N ARG A 455 -16.83 -1.96 16.40
CA ARG A 455 -18.10 -1.59 17.04
C ARG A 455 -19.26 -1.56 16.04
N CYS A 456 -18.95 -1.41 14.75
CA CYS A 456 -19.91 -1.42 13.65
C CYS A 456 -20.09 -2.79 12.98
N ASP A 457 -19.45 -3.86 13.45
CA ASP A 457 -19.34 -5.15 12.73
C ASP A 457 -20.70 -5.81 12.42
N ASN A 458 -21.73 -5.55 13.22
CA ASN A 458 -23.08 -6.10 13.01
C ASN A 458 -24.06 -5.13 12.31
N LEU A 459 -23.55 -4.04 11.72
CA LEU A 459 -24.31 -3.02 11.03
C LEU A 459 -24.02 -3.05 9.53
N GLU A 460 -24.83 -2.37 8.71
CA GLU A 460 -24.52 -2.21 7.30
C GLU A 460 -23.14 -1.54 7.12
N HIS A 461 -22.29 -2.18 6.33
CA HIS A 461 -20.89 -1.82 6.17
C HIS A 461 -20.70 -0.81 5.05
N GLY A 462 -19.71 0.05 5.21
CA GLY A 462 -19.25 1.01 4.23
C GLY A 462 -18.63 2.24 4.87
N SER A 463 -17.73 2.90 4.13
CA SER A 463 -17.23 4.22 4.47
C SER A 463 -18.28 5.26 4.08
N GLY A 464 -18.54 6.25 4.94
CA GLY A 464 -19.53 7.29 4.66
C GLY A 464 -20.07 7.96 5.92
N LYS A 465 -21.35 8.36 5.90
CA LYS A 465 -21.96 9.08 7.02
C LYS A 465 -21.74 8.36 8.35
N SER A 466 -21.52 9.14 9.40
CA SER A 466 -21.39 8.63 10.76
C SER A 466 -22.63 7.82 11.18
N ASN A 467 -22.40 6.76 11.93
CA ASN A 467 -23.44 5.97 12.54
C ASN A 467 -23.40 6.16 14.07
N PRO A 468 -24.35 6.88 14.68
CA PRO A 468 -24.31 7.19 16.11
C PRO A 468 -24.37 5.96 17.02
N LYS A 469 -24.66 4.77 16.48
CA LYS A 469 -24.67 3.52 17.28
C LYS A 469 -23.29 2.91 17.45
N CYS A 470 -22.30 3.31 16.68
CA CYS A 470 -20.97 2.69 16.71
C CYS A 470 -19.80 3.67 16.54
N ASP A 471 -20.03 4.87 15.99
CA ASP A 471 -18.98 5.88 15.79
C ASP A 471 -18.89 6.90 16.95
N ASP A 472 -19.79 6.80 17.91
CA ASP A 472 -19.90 7.70 19.07
C ASP A 472 -18.56 7.96 19.75
N LEU A 473 -17.77 6.92 20.00
CA LEU A 473 -16.46 7.06 20.67
C LEU A 473 -15.42 7.73 19.77
N SER A 474 -15.28 7.34 18.50
CA SER A 474 -14.32 7.98 17.60
C SER A 474 -14.66 9.45 17.39
N ILE A 475 -15.95 9.79 17.29
CA ILE A 475 -16.41 11.18 17.20
C ILE A 475 -16.15 11.94 18.50
N ALA A 476 -16.47 11.36 19.67
CA ALA A 476 -16.24 12.00 20.96
C ALA A 476 -14.75 12.28 21.23
N ILE A 477 -13.87 11.33 20.92
CA ILE A 477 -12.42 11.52 21.03
C ILE A 477 -11.96 12.64 20.09
N THR A 478 -12.41 12.62 18.83
CA THR A 478 -12.03 13.64 17.83
C THR A 478 -12.51 15.03 18.24
N ARG A 479 -13.75 15.17 18.73
CA ARG A 479 -14.29 16.46 19.26
C ARG A 479 -13.46 16.98 20.44
N SER A 480 -13.12 16.10 21.39
CA SER A 480 -12.27 16.46 22.53
C SER A 480 -10.89 16.94 22.08
N ALA A 481 -10.29 16.25 21.11
CA ALA A 481 -9.01 16.64 20.54
C ALA A 481 -9.08 18.00 19.83
N LEU A 482 -10.09 18.23 19.01
CA LEU A 482 -10.30 19.51 18.31
C LEU A 482 -10.51 20.67 19.28
N SER A 483 -11.32 20.48 20.34
CA SER A 483 -11.51 21.47 21.42
C SER A 483 -10.19 21.83 22.09
N ASN A 484 -9.40 20.79 22.45
CA ASN A 484 -8.11 21.00 23.12
C ASN A 484 -7.08 21.69 22.20
N MET A 485 -7.00 21.31 20.93
CA MET A 485 -6.05 21.88 19.97
C MET A 485 -6.36 23.34 19.62
N SER A 486 -7.64 23.67 19.42
CA SER A 486 -8.07 25.01 19.03
C SER A 486 -8.29 25.95 20.22
N GLY A 487 -8.44 25.42 21.44
CA GLY A 487 -8.91 26.18 22.60
C GLY A 487 -10.41 26.54 22.55
N GLU A 488 -11.14 26.01 21.57
CA GLU A 488 -12.58 26.25 21.40
C GLU A 488 -13.39 25.51 22.48
N LYS A 489 -14.05 26.27 23.35
CA LYS A 489 -14.82 25.71 24.47
C LYS A 489 -16.19 25.20 24.03
N GLU A 490 -16.80 25.90 23.07
CA GLU A 490 -18.10 25.56 22.51
C GLU A 490 -17.93 24.80 21.18
N ILE A 491 -17.15 23.72 21.23
CA ILE A 491 -16.77 22.95 20.03
C ILE A 491 -17.98 22.42 19.26
N ASP A 492 -19.06 22.08 19.96
CA ASP A 492 -20.28 21.57 19.33
C ASP A 492 -21.00 22.63 18.47
N GLU A 493 -20.87 23.91 18.78
CA GLU A 493 -21.37 25.01 17.96
C GLU A 493 -20.52 25.24 16.70
N ALA A 494 -19.24 24.88 16.78
CA ALA A 494 -18.33 24.99 15.65
C ALA A 494 -18.43 23.84 14.65
N ILE A 495 -18.97 22.69 15.03
CA ILE A 495 -19.07 21.47 14.21
C ILE A 495 -20.41 21.37 13.50
N GLN A 496 -20.40 21.00 12.22
CA GLN A 496 -21.61 20.60 11.48
C GLN A 496 -21.89 19.12 11.75
N ALA A 497 -22.62 18.83 12.82
CA ALA A 497 -22.80 17.46 13.32
C ALA A 497 -23.34 16.48 12.27
N ASP A 498 -24.32 16.90 11.46
CA ASP A 498 -24.96 16.07 10.41
C ASP A 498 -24.01 15.82 9.21
N GLY A 499 -22.92 16.58 9.11
CA GLY A 499 -21.92 16.46 8.06
C GLY A 499 -20.77 15.53 8.39
N ILE A 500 -20.66 15.03 9.64
CA ILE A 500 -19.55 14.16 10.05
C ILE A 500 -19.59 12.86 9.25
N GLN A 501 -18.41 12.49 8.72
CA GLN A 501 -18.20 11.24 7.99
C GLN A 501 -17.16 10.39 8.72
N VAL A 502 -17.37 9.06 8.73
CA VAL A 502 -16.44 8.11 9.36
C VAL A 502 -16.13 6.98 8.41
N THR A 503 -14.85 6.67 8.23
CA THR A 503 -14.42 5.56 7.36
C THR A 503 -14.31 4.25 8.13
N ARG A 504 -14.51 3.10 7.45
CA ARG A 504 -14.51 1.76 8.04
C ARG A 504 -13.92 0.73 7.08
N TRP A 505 -12.66 0.95 6.69
CA TRP A 505 -12.00 0.14 5.68
C TRP A 505 -11.78 -1.31 6.10
N SER A 506 -11.66 -1.60 7.40
CA SER A 506 -11.52 -2.98 7.89
C SER A 506 -12.81 -3.81 7.72
N LEU A 507 -13.96 -3.14 7.65
CA LEU A 507 -15.27 -3.75 7.46
C LEU A 507 -15.74 -3.74 6.00
N ASP A 508 -15.06 -2.99 5.12
CA ASP A 508 -15.38 -2.95 3.70
C ASP A 508 -15.10 -4.31 3.05
N ALA A 509 -16.15 -4.94 2.51
CA ALA A 509 -16.08 -6.30 1.95
C ALA A 509 -15.19 -6.43 0.70
N THR A 510 -14.79 -5.31 0.09
CA THR A 510 -13.94 -5.24 -1.09
C THR A 510 -12.50 -4.85 -0.79
N SER A 511 -12.17 -4.58 0.48
CA SER A 511 -10.79 -4.23 0.89
C SER A 511 -10.32 -4.96 2.15
N PHE A 512 -11.15 -5.07 3.21
CA PHE A 512 -10.81 -5.64 4.51
C PHE A 512 -9.55 -5.05 5.14
N GLY A 513 -9.41 -3.73 5.08
CA GLY A 513 -8.31 -2.95 5.65
C GLY A 513 -7.91 -1.76 4.79
N ALA A 514 -7.04 -0.90 5.33
CA ALA A 514 -6.58 0.31 4.66
C ALA A 514 -5.55 0.00 3.55
N TYR A 515 -4.41 -0.55 3.89
CA TYR A 515 -3.36 -0.99 2.96
C TYR A 515 -2.54 -2.12 3.58
N SER A 516 -1.74 -2.80 2.76
CA SER A 516 -0.98 -3.96 3.23
C SER A 516 0.28 -3.52 3.99
N VAL A 517 0.63 -4.30 5.00
CA VAL A 517 1.83 -4.14 5.80
C VAL A 517 2.50 -5.50 5.97
N ALA A 518 3.83 -5.52 5.95
CA ALA A 518 4.59 -6.72 6.22
C ALA A 518 4.99 -6.80 7.70
N GLU A 519 4.75 -7.95 8.32
CA GLU A 519 5.28 -8.25 9.65
C GLU A 519 6.80 -8.47 9.61
N PRO A 520 7.49 -8.37 10.74
CA PRO A 520 8.92 -8.64 10.81
C PRO A 520 9.33 -9.97 10.15
N GLY A 521 10.26 -9.91 9.22
CA GLY A 521 10.75 -11.05 8.44
C GLY A 521 9.86 -11.48 7.27
N SER A 522 8.80 -10.73 6.93
CA SER A 522 7.85 -11.12 5.89
C SER A 522 7.74 -10.14 4.70
N TRP A 523 8.53 -9.08 4.65
CA TRP A 523 8.49 -8.08 3.58
C TRP A 523 8.66 -8.70 2.17
N HIS A 524 9.47 -9.75 2.04
CA HIS A 524 9.70 -10.47 0.78
C HIS A 524 8.46 -11.27 0.28
N GLU A 525 7.44 -11.45 1.09
CA GLU A 525 6.22 -12.12 0.67
C GLU A 525 5.43 -11.32 -0.38
N ARG A 526 5.69 -10.03 -0.49
CA ARG A 526 5.17 -9.18 -1.57
C ARG A 526 5.65 -9.65 -2.94
N GLU A 527 6.92 -10.08 -3.04
CA GLU A 527 7.48 -10.66 -4.28
C GLU A 527 6.80 -11.97 -4.64
N VAL A 528 6.64 -12.84 -3.65
CA VAL A 528 5.97 -14.13 -3.85
C VAL A 528 4.50 -13.93 -4.25
N LEU A 529 3.84 -12.92 -3.68
CA LEU A 529 2.48 -12.57 -4.08
C LEU A 529 2.43 -12.04 -5.52
N ALA A 530 3.46 -11.35 -5.99
CA ALA A 530 3.56 -10.85 -7.37
C ALA A 530 3.84 -11.96 -8.40
N GLU A 531 4.47 -13.08 -8.02
CA GLU A 531 4.82 -14.15 -8.94
C GLU A 531 3.60 -14.70 -9.70
N PRO A 532 3.66 -14.85 -11.03
CA PRO A 532 2.57 -15.46 -11.79
C PRO A 532 2.43 -16.96 -11.51
N VAL A 533 1.20 -17.49 -11.62
CA VAL A 533 0.90 -18.91 -11.46
C VAL A 533 0.70 -19.56 -12.81
N LYS A 534 1.32 -20.72 -12.99
CA LYS A 534 1.21 -21.53 -14.21
C LYS A 534 -0.04 -22.41 -14.16
N GLY A 535 -0.73 -22.52 -15.28
CA GLY A 535 -1.74 -23.54 -15.51
C GLY A 535 -1.13 -24.96 -15.66
N PRO A 536 -1.95 -26.00 -15.78
CA PRO A 536 -1.50 -27.40 -15.89
C PRO A 536 -0.56 -27.66 -17.09
N ASN A 537 -0.69 -26.87 -18.16
CA ASN A 537 0.16 -26.94 -19.34
C ASN A 537 1.51 -26.20 -19.20
N GLY A 538 1.84 -25.70 -18.00
CA GLY A 538 3.09 -24.99 -17.73
C GLY A 538 3.14 -23.54 -18.18
N ILE A 539 2.09 -23.03 -18.84
CA ILE A 539 1.98 -21.63 -19.26
C ILE A 539 1.48 -20.78 -18.09
N LYS A 540 2.06 -19.58 -17.90
CA LYS A 540 1.57 -18.59 -16.93
C LYS A 540 0.16 -18.15 -17.34
N ARG A 541 -0.82 -18.29 -16.46
CA ARG A 541 -2.22 -17.97 -16.72
C ARG A 541 -2.83 -17.00 -15.71
N LEU A 542 -2.31 -16.98 -14.51
CA LEU A 542 -2.84 -16.17 -13.42
C LEU A 542 -1.74 -15.24 -12.90
N PHE A 543 -2.01 -13.95 -12.94
CA PHE A 543 -1.10 -12.87 -12.54
C PHE A 543 -1.69 -12.09 -11.37
N PHE A 544 -0.82 -11.42 -10.62
CA PHE A 544 -1.21 -10.65 -9.44
C PHE A 544 -0.55 -9.27 -9.49
N ALA A 545 -1.32 -8.23 -9.19
CA ALA A 545 -0.86 -6.86 -9.01
C ALA A 545 -1.64 -6.16 -7.89
N GLY A 546 -1.24 -4.96 -7.54
CA GLY A 546 -1.81 -4.15 -6.46
C GLY A 546 -0.73 -3.74 -5.47
N GLU A 547 -1.05 -2.83 -4.55
CA GLU A 547 -0.10 -2.30 -3.57
C GLU A 547 0.54 -3.38 -2.69
N GLY A 548 -0.16 -4.49 -2.46
CA GLY A 548 0.37 -5.64 -1.71
C GLY A 548 1.44 -6.45 -2.44
N THR A 549 1.59 -6.26 -3.76
CA THR A 549 2.64 -6.89 -4.60
C THR A 549 3.77 -5.93 -4.93
N ALA A 550 3.66 -4.65 -4.53
CA ALA A 550 4.67 -3.65 -4.79
C ALA A 550 5.95 -3.98 -4.04
N ARG A 551 7.06 -3.71 -4.69
CA ARG A 551 8.40 -3.93 -4.17
C ARG A 551 9.10 -2.59 -4.01
N GLU A 552 10.18 -2.61 -3.25
CA GLU A 552 11.07 -1.47 -3.10
C GLU A 552 10.34 -0.28 -2.45
N ILE A 553 10.38 0.89 -3.07
CA ILE A 553 10.02 2.18 -2.46
C ILE A 553 8.51 2.52 -2.43
N TYR A 554 7.63 1.67 -2.96
CA TYR A 554 6.22 2.03 -3.13
C TYR A 554 5.23 1.03 -2.51
N ASN A 555 5.67 0.24 -1.55
CA ASN A 555 4.80 -0.72 -0.87
C ASN A 555 3.64 -0.02 -0.14
N GLY A 556 2.48 -0.66 -0.13
CA GLY A 556 1.29 -0.15 0.56
C GLY A 556 0.67 1.14 -0.03
N SER A 557 1.14 1.63 -1.18
CA SER A 557 0.83 2.96 -1.70
C SER A 557 0.17 2.96 -3.09
N TYR A 558 -0.32 4.13 -3.52
CA TYR A 558 -0.87 4.32 -4.86
C TYR A 558 0.16 4.13 -5.98
N PRO A 559 1.37 4.74 -5.92
CA PRO A 559 2.38 4.48 -6.94
C PRO A 559 2.74 3.00 -7.03
N GLY A 560 2.82 2.28 -5.93
CA GLY A 560 3.05 0.84 -5.94
C GLY A 560 1.92 0.05 -6.60
N ALA A 561 0.66 0.46 -6.38
CA ALA A 561 -0.47 -0.12 -7.10
C ALA A 561 -0.38 0.16 -8.61
N TYR A 562 -0.07 1.40 -9.00
CA TYR A 562 0.07 1.81 -10.39
C TYR A 562 1.17 1.03 -11.12
N GLU A 563 2.38 1.03 -10.57
CA GLU A 563 3.53 0.38 -11.21
C GLU A 563 3.43 -1.13 -11.25
N SER A 564 2.88 -1.76 -10.18
CA SER A 564 2.62 -3.20 -10.21
C SER A 564 1.63 -3.59 -11.30
N GLY A 565 0.62 -2.74 -11.56
CA GLY A 565 -0.32 -2.90 -12.65
C GLY A 565 0.36 -2.85 -14.03
N LEU A 566 1.17 -1.83 -14.28
CA LEU A 566 1.95 -1.69 -15.53
C LEU A 566 2.89 -2.87 -15.72
N LYS A 567 3.61 -3.26 -14.68
CA LYS A 567 4.53 -4.39 -14.74
C LYS A 567 3.79 -5.70 -15.07
N ALA A 568 2.69 -5.99 -14.38
CA ALA A 568 1.90 -7.19 -14.65
C ALA A 568 1.35 -7.21 -16.08
N ALA A 569 0.92 -6.07 -16.61
CA ALA A 569 0.46 -5.93 -18.00
C ALA A 569 1.56 -6.31 -19.00
N ARG A 570 2.77 -5.81 -18.81
CA ARG A 570 3.93 -6.14 -19.65
C ARG A 570 4.34 -7.60 -19.54
N ASP A 571 4.34 -8.16 -18.32
CA ASP A 571 4.64 -9.57 -18.06
C ASP A 571 3.60 -10.51 -18.73
N ILE A 572 2.32 -10.13 -18.75
CA ILE A 572 1.24 -10.82 -19.45
C ILE A 572 1.47 -10.76 -20.96
N HIS A 573 1.71 -9.56 -21.49
CA HIS A 573 1.95 -9.36 -22.93
C HIS A 573 3.14 -10.20 -23.42
N ALA A 574 4.26 -10.17 -22.72
CA ALA A 574 5.44 -10.97 -23.03
C ALA A 574 5.12 -12.48 -23.02
N THR A 575 4.38 -12.95 -22.00
CA THR A 575 3.96 -14.36 -21.90
C THR A 575 3.06 -14.76 -23.09
N MET A 576 2.19 -13.87 -23.55
CA MET A 576 1.32 -14.12 -24.70
C MET A 576 2.14 -14.21 -26.00
N LEU A 577 3.08 -13.29 -26.20
CA LEU A 577 3.99 -13.34 -27.37
C LEU A 577 4.79 -14.64 -27.43
N GLU A 578 5.38 -15.07 -26.31
CA GLU A 578 6.09 -16.35 -26.22
C GLU A 578 5.18 -17.54 -26.56
N THR A 579 3.93 -17.51 -26.14
CA THR A 579 2.95 -18.58 -26.39
C THR A 579 2.55 -18.61 -27.86
N GLU A 580 2.33 -17.44 -28.49
CA GLU A 580 2.00 -17.28 -29.89
C GLU A 580 3.15 -17.74 -30.80
N GLU A 581 4.40 -17.40 -30.44
CA GLU A 581 5.60 -17.84 -31.18
C GLU A 581 5.75 -19.36 -31.15
N LYS A 582 5.66 -19.98 -29.99
CA LYS A 582 5.69 -21.45 -29.85
C LYS A 582 4.60 -22.15 -30.65
N ALA A 583 3.39 -21.58 -30.68
CA ALA A 583 2.30 -22.12 -31.48
C ALA A 583 2.58 -22.02 -33.00
N ARG A 584 3.19 -20.91 -33.46
CA ARG A 584 3.62 -20.74 -34.85
C ARG A 584 4.73 -21.72 -35.24
N GLU A 585 5.70 -21.94 -34.37
CA GLU A 585 6.78 -22.92 -34.59
C GLU A 585 6.23 -24.34 -34.69
N ALA A 586 5.36 -24.74 -33.75
CA ALA A 586 4.70 -26.04 -33.77
C ALA A 586 3.85 -26.25 -35.04
N GLY A 587 3.13 -25.23 -35.50
CA GLY A 587 2.36 -25.25 -36.76
C GLY A 587 3.23 -25.36 -37.99
N ARG A 588 4.42 -24.76 -38.05
CA ARG A 588 5.42 -24.90 -39.13
C ARG A 588 6.03 -26.30 -39.16
N LEU A 589 6.36 -26.89 -38.01
CA LEU A 589 6.88 -28.26 -37.93
C LEU A 589 5.84 -29.28 -38.42
N GLY A 590 4.55 -29.11 -38.04
CA GLY A 590 3.46 -29.99 -38.51
C GLY A 590 3.11 -29.84 -40.01
N SER A 591 3.54 -28.76 -40.67
CA SER A 591 3.34 -28.55 -42.14
C SER A 591 4.50 -29.07 -42.99
N THR A 592 5.65 -29.41 -42.40
CA THR A 592 6.82 -29.98 -43.09
C THR A 592 6.85 -31.51 -43.06
N GLU A 593 5.96 -32.15 -42.30
CA GLU A 593 5.82 -33.61 -42.22
C GLU A 593 4.63 -34.15 -43.06
N LYS A 594 3.99 -33.31 -43.86
CA LYS A 594 3.00 -33.73 -44.89
C LYS A 594 3.58 -33.50 -46.29
#